data_a80d5f5dc4f887efc78a7181729efd0d
#
_entry.id   a80d5f5dc4f887efc78a7181729efd0d
#
_cell.length_a   1.000
_cell.length_b   1.000
_cell.length_c   1.000
_cell.angle_alpha   90.00
_cell.angle_beta   90.00
_cell.angle_gamma   90.00
#
_symmetry.space_group_name_H-M   'P 1'
#
loop_
_entity.id
_entity.type
_entity.pdbx_description
1 polymer ?
#
loop_
_entity_poly.entity_id
_entity_poly.type
_entity_poly.pdbx_seq_one_letter_code
_entity_poly.pdbx_strand_id
1 'polypeptide(L)'
;KMWTWGHGDFGEMWCSNLTDEDGPYIELMTGVYTDNQPDFTWIAPFETKEFEQYWYPIRDIGDVKNATIDAAMNLEQRGEKVFLGFNVTGSFPNARITLRKGDEVLFTETADMTPAASWCRELTLNEDAAGLTATLTDENGKVLVSYKPYVRGQKQPIEVRTPVKRPCEYETVEELYINGFHLEQYKQHNYDPRDYYLEALKRDPGDIRCNTSMGRLALKDGKFRECVAYCDTAIARLTSRNQHPADTEAFYLKGLALQYLGEYSEAYDVLYRAAWNYPHRSAAYFQLATLDCRKGEYLDALEKLDISLGLNAGHSRAMNLKTAILRHLGRD
;
A
#
# COMPACT_ATOMS: atom_id res chain seq x y z
N LYS A 1 0.90 9.18 -13.66
CA LYS A 1 1.81 10.33 -13.43
C LYS A 1 3.17 10.02 -14.03
N MET A 2 3.83 11.00 -14.56
CA MET A 2 5.20 10.92 -15.06
C MET A 2 6.07 11.79 -14.15
N TRP A 3 7.20 11.26 -13.74
CA TRP A 3 8.15 11.95 -12.87
C TRP A 3 9.47 12.14 -13.59
N THR A 4 10.05 13.32 -13.48
CA THR A 4 11.40 13.64 -13.96
C THR A 4 12.18 14.38 -12.89
N TRP A 5 13.50 14.33 -12.97
CA TRP A 5 14.38 15.07 -12.04
C TRP A 5 14.58 16.55 -12.45
N GLY A 6 13.93 16.98 -13.55
CA GLY A 6 14.04 18.33 -14.10
C GLY A 6 15.14 18.48 -15.16
N HIS A 7 15.39 19.71 -15.58
CA HIS A 7 16.31 20.05 -16.66
C HIS A 7 17.54 20.88 -16.22
N GLY A 8 17.70 21.13 -14.92
CA GLY A 8 18.85 21.82 -14.38
C GLY A 8 19.95 20.85 -13.95
N ASP A 9 21.05 21.40 -13.41
CA ASP A 9 22.24 20.63 -12.99
C ASP A 9 21.91 19.44 -12.09
N PHE A 10 20.93 19.58 -11.19
CA PHE A 10 20.46 18.51 -10.33
C PHE A 10 19.78 17.39 -11.11
N GLY A 11 18.97 17.73 -12.10
CA GLY A 11 18.34 16.76 -12.99
C GLY A 11 19.34 16.02 -13.87
N GLU A 12 20.32 16.73 -14.41
CA GLU A 12 21.39 16.16 -15.22
C GLU A 12 22.28 15.21 -14.40
N MET A 13 22.62 15.59 -13.17
CA MET A 13 23.34 14.72 -12.24
C MET A 13 22.58 13.40 -11.99
N TRP A 14 21.28 13.47 -11.74
CA TRP A 14 20.49 12.26 -11.53
C TRP A 14 20.31 11.43 -12.80
N CYS A 15 20.13 12.05 -13.95
CA CYS A 15 20.12 11.34 -15.22
C CYS A 15 21.42 10.56 -15.44
N SER A 16 22.58 11.19 -15.22
CA SER A 16 23.89 10.54 -15.37
C SER A 16 24.16 9.44 -14.34
N ASN A 17 23.48 9.48 -13.17
CA ASN A 17 23.59 8.42 -12.15
C ASN A 17 22.67 7.23 -12.40
N LEU A 18 21.56 7.44 -13.11
CA LEU A 18 20.50 6.43 -13.30
C LEU A 18 20.53 5.78 -14.68
N THR A 19 21.10 6.46 -15.68
CA THR A 19 21.31 5.94 -17.03
C THR A 19 22.77 6.20 -17.43
N ASP A 20 23.38 5.27 -18.16
CA ASP A 20 24.74 5.45 -18.66
C ASP A 20 24.75 6.41 -19.87
N GLU A 21 24.50 5.89 -21.09
CA GLU A 21 24.52 6.65 -22.33
C GLU A 21 23.12 6.81 -22.98
N ASP A 22 22.08 6.33 -22.31
CA ASP A 22 20.72 6.24 -22.88
C ASP A 22 19.91 7.55 -22.80
N GLY A 23 20.50 8.62 -22.28
CA GLY A 23 19.87 9.94 -22.19
C GLY A 23 19.09 10.17 -20.88
N PRO A 24 18.17 11.14 -20.87
CA PRO A 24 17.47 11.54 -19.66
C PRO A 24 16.61 10.42 -19.07
N TYR A 25 16.69 10.24 -17.76
CA TYR A 25 15.89 9.27 -17.03
C TYR A 25 14.45 9.77 -16.81
N ILE A 26 13.49 8.91 -17.07
CA ILE A 26 12.06 9.18 -16.88
C ILE A 26 11.44 8.01 -16.12
N GLU A 27 10.76 8.30 -15.01
CA GLU A 27 9.91 7.34 -14.33
C GLU A 27 8.45 7.49 -14.73
N LEU A 28 7.88 6.41 -15.25
CA LEU A 28 6.44 6.29 -15.48
C LEU A 28 5.85 5.53 -14.31
N MET A 29 5.19 6.24 -13.41
CA MET A 29 4.70 5.70 -12.15
C MET A 29 3.26 6.12 -11.90
N THR A 30 2.45 5.19 -11.40
CA THR A 30 1.11 5.48 -10.93
C THR A 30 0.87 4.82 -9.57
N GLY A 31 0.24 5.54 -8.66
CA GLY A 31 -0.24 4.99 -7.39
C GLY A 31 -1.50 4.16 -7.60
N VAL A 32 -1.62 3.08 -6.84
CA VAL A 32 -2.77 2.17 -6.90
C VAL A 32 -3.79 2.51 -5.81
N TYR A 33 -3.33 2.83 -4.61
CA TYR A 33 -4.18 3.05 -3.45
C TYR A 33 -4.08 4.46 -2.89
N THR A 34 -2.88 5.04 -2.97
CA THR A 34 -2.58 6.40 -2.50
C THR A 34 -1.86 7.15 -3.59
N ASP A 35 -1.86 8.47 -3.51
CA ASP A 35 -1.23 9.29 -4.53
C ASP A 35 0.29 9.20 -4.49
N ASN A 36 0.89 9.23 -3.31
CA ASN A 36 2.33 9.22 -3.11
C ASN A 36 2.69 9.14 -1.62
N GLN A 37 3.96 8.90 -1.33
CA GLN A 37 4.51 9.00 0.01
C GLN A 37 4.22 10.38 0.63
N PRO A 38 3.99 10.46 1.95
CA PRO A 38 4.10 9.40 2.95
C PRO A 38 2.83 8.56 3.16
N ASP A 39 1.80 8.72 2.36
CA ASP A 39 0.56 8.00 2.53
C ASP A 39 0.73 6.52 2.20
N PHE A 40 0.19 5.67 3.07
CA PHE A 40 0.22 4.23 2.93
C PHE A 40 -1.18 3.66 2.90
N THR A 41 -1.32 2.51 2.27
CA THR A 41 -2.49 1.67 2.36
C THR A 41 -2.09 0.30 2.90
N TRP A 42 -2.84 -0.17 3.88
CA TRP A 42 -2.63 -1.47 4.47
C TRP A 42 -3.41 -2.53 3.69
N ILE A 43 -2.82 -3.71 3.62
CA ILE A 43 -3.53 -4.92 3.22
C ILE A 43 -3.76 -5.70 4.50
N ALA A 44 -5.03 -5.84 4.89
CA ALA A 44 -5.42 -6.59 6.08
C ALA A 44 -5.18 -8.09 5.88
N PRO A 45 -5.08 -8.89 6.96
CA PRO A 45 -5.05 -10.34 6.84
C PRO A 45 -6.25 -10.84 6.01
N PHE A 46 -5.97 -11.70 5.01
CA PHE A 46 -6.94 -12.24 4.03
C PHE A 46 -7.56 -11.22 3.07
N GLU A 47 -7.10 -9.99 3.09
CA GLU A 47 -7.46 -9.02 2.06
C GLU A 47 -6.58 -9.23 0.83
N THR A 48 -7.20 -9.25 -0.34
CA THR A 48 -6.53 -9.19 -1.64
C THR A 48 -6.95 -7.91 -2.32
N LYS A 49 -5.99 -7.18 -2.88
CA LYS A 49 -6.24 -6.01 -3.73
C LYS A 49 -5.70 -6.31 -5.12
N GLU A 50 -6.57 -6.25 -6.09
CA GLU A 50 -6.25 -6.47 -7.49
C GLU A 50 -6.37 -5.15 -8.26
N PHE A 51 -5.51 -4.95 -9.24
CA PHE A 51 -5.53 -3.78 -10.10
C PHE A 51 -4.91 -4.12 -11.45
N GLU A 52 -5.30 -3.34 -12.46
CA GLU A 52 -4.78 -3.45 -13.80
C GLU A 52 -4.20 -2.11 -14.25
N GLN A 53 -3.10 -2.13 -14.98
CA GLN A 53 -2.48 -0.99 -15.61
C GLN A 53 -2.27 -1.27 -17.09
N TYR A 54 -2.58 -0.29 -17.91
CA TYR A 54 -2.48 -0.40 -19.36
C TYR A 54 -1.49 0.62 -19.90
N TRP A 55 -0.59 0.16 -20.77
CA TRP A 55 0.45 0.95 -21.41
C TRP A 55 0.29 0.84 -22.91
N TYR A 56 0.09 1.95 -23.58
CA TYR A 56 0.02 1.97 -25.03
C TYR A 56 0.57 3.28 -25.58
N PRO A 57 1.17 3.25 -26.81
CA PRO A 57 1.65 4.45 -27.47
C PRO A 57 0.47 5.30 -27.96
N ILE A 58 0.67 6.61 -27.96
CA ILE A 58 -0.24 7.59 -28.55
C ILE A 58 0.53 8.44 -29.56
N ARG A 59 -0.17 8.98 -30.54
CA ARG A 59 0.43 9.86 -31.57
C ARG A 59 -0.51 10.99 -31.97
N ASP A 60 0.08 12.10 -32.39
CA ASP A 60 -0.52 13.22 -33.12
C ASP A 60 -1.67 13.98 -32.43
N ILE A 61 -2.07 13.60 -31.24
CA ILE A 61 -3.15 14.27 -30.50
C ILE A 61 -2.66 15.30 -29.49
N GLY A 62 -1.35 15.53 -29.39
CA GLY A 62 -0.77 16.45 -28.40
C GLY A 62 -0.93 15.95 -26.96
N ASP A 63 -1.18 16.88 -26.02
CA ASP A 63 -1.29 16.58 -24.59
C ASP A 63 -2.57 15.82 -24.27
N VAL A 64 -2.44 14.57 -23.83
CA VAL A 64 -3.58 13.75 -23.43
C VAL A 64 -4.28 14.33 -22.20
N LYS A 65 -5.58 14.55 -22.32
CA LYS A 65 -6.43 15.05 -21.23
C LYS A 65 -7.19 13.94 -20.51
N ASN A 66 -7.57 12.90 -21.25
CA ASN A 66 -8.15 11.68 -20.68
C ASN A 66 -7.80 10.46 -21.52
N ALA A 67 -7.72 9.30 -20.88
CA ALA A 67 -7.45 8.03 -21.54
C ALA A 67 -8.18 6.88 -20.82
N THR A 68 -8.59 5.89 -21.62
CA THR A 68 -9.14 4.61 -21.18
C THR A 68 -8.35 3.48 -21.83
N ILE A 69 -8.74 2.23 -21.62
CA ILE A 69 -8.17 1.09 -22.34
C ILE A 69 -8.42 1.17 -23.86
N ASP A 70 -9.51 1.82 -24.28
CA ASP A 70 -9.97 1.85 -25.67
C ASP A 70 -9.43 3.05 -26.45
N ALA A 71 -9.21 4.21 -25.80
CA ALA A 71 -8.84 5.45 -26.48
C ALA A 71 -8.17 6.47 -25.58
N ALA A 72 -7.33 7.33 -26.17
CA ALA A 72 -6.82 8.56 -25.58
C ALA A 72 -7.37 9.78 -26.34
N MET A 73 -7.54 10.89 -25.63
CA MET A 73 -8.07 12.11 -26.24
C MET A 73 -7.42 13.39 -25.71
N ASN A 74 -7.47 14.41 -26.56
CA ASN A 74 -7.16 15.79 -26.22
C ASN A 74 -8.33 16.71 -26.63
N LEU A 75 -8.65 17.65 -25.74
CA LEU A 75 -9.55 18.78 -25.97
C LEU A 75 -8.90 20.00 -25.36
N GLU A 76 -8.48 20.95 -26.19
CA GLU A 76 -7.79 22.17 -25.74
C GLU A 76 -8.12 23.38 -26.57
N GLN A 77 -8.02 24.57 -25.99
CA GLN A 77 -8.11 25.83 -26.69
C GLN A 77 -6.77 26.14 -27.37
N ARG A 78 -6.81 26.43 -28.67
CA ARG A 78 -5.66 26.90 -29.50
C ARG A 78 -5.98 28.23 -30.14
N GLY A 79 -5.68 29.32 -29.45
CA GLY A 79 -6.10 30.64 -29.87
C GLY A 79 -7.63 30.75 -29.96
N GLU A 80 -8.17 31.10 -31.12
CA GLU A 80 -9.62 31.18 -31.36
C GLU A 80 -10.27 29.84 -31.77
N LYS A 81 -9.50 28.77 -31.83
CA LYS A 81 -9.98 27.44 -32.23
C LYS A 81 -9.95 26.45 -31.05
N VAL A 82 -10.85 25.51 -31.13
CA VAL A 82 -10.86 24.32 -30.24
C VAL A 82 -10.23 23.16 -31.00
N PHE A 83 -9.14 22.63 -30.47
CA PHE A 83 -8.52 21.42 -30.97
C PHE A 83 -9.17 20.20 -30.31
N LEU A 84 -9.48 19.20 -31.11
CA LEU A 84 -10.02 17.93 -30.69
C LEU A 84 -9.23 16.81 -31.36
N GLY A 85 -8.67 15.88 -30.57
CA GLY A 85 -7.88 14.77 -31.07
C GLY A 85 -8.23 13.47 -30.33
N PHE A 86 -8.28 12.37 -31.07
CA PHE A 86 -8.49 11.02 -30.57
C PHE A 86 -7.49 10.04 -31.16
N ASN A 87 -6.94 9.17 -30.35
CA ASN A 87 -6.16 8.02 -30.76
C ASN A 87 -6.71 6.78 -30.05
N VAL A 88 -6.92 5.69 -30.77
CA VAL A 88 -7.57 4.48 -30.28
C VAL A 88 -6.59 3.32 -30.20
N THR A 89 -6.89 2.33 -29.34
CA THR A 89 -6.06 1.12 -29.15
C THR A 89 -6.52 -0.07 -29.97
N GLY A 90 -7.73 -0.01 -30.53
CA GLY A 90 -8.35 -1.03 -31.36
C GLY A 90 -8.93 -0.46 -32.65
N SER A 91 -9.58 -1.31 -33.44
CA SER A 91 -10.32 -0.90 -34.64
C SER A 91 -11.79 -0.64 -34.29
N PHE A 92 -12.27 0.59 -34.54
CA PHE A 92 -13.62 1.02 -34.22
C PHE A 92 -14.24 1.62 -35.51
N PRO A 93 -14.90 0.80 -36.35
CA PRO A 93 -15.60 1.30 -37.53
C PRO A 93 -16.79 2.15 -37.07
N ASN A 94 -17.15 3.16 -37.88
CA ASN A 94 -18.26 4.07 -37.62
C ASN A 94 -18.26 4.70 -36.25
N ALA A 95 -17.09 4.90 -35.63
CA ALA A 95 -16.99 5.56 -34.33
C ALA A 95 -17.51 6.98 -34.41
N ARG A 96 -18.29 7.40 -33.44
CA ARG A 96 -18.92 8.73 -33.43
C ARG A 96 -18.21 9.65 -32.46
N ILE A 97 -17.76 10.76 -32.99
CA ILE A 97 -17.17 11.87 -32.24
C ILE A 97 -18.28 12.91 -32.00
N THR A 98 -18.44 13.36 -30.75
CA THR A 98 -19.43 14.36 -30.39
C THR A 98 -18.80 15.42 -29.49
N LEU A 99 -19.04 16.69 -29.77
CA LEU A 99 -18.67 17.83 -28.94
C LEU A 99 -19.95 18.56 -28.50
N ARG A 100 -20.10 18.77 -27.17
CA ARG A 100 -21.32 19.35 -26.60
C ARG A 100 -20.98 20.50 -25.65
N LYS A 101 -21.96 21.43 -25.55
CA LYS A 101 -22.05 22.40 -24.45
C LYS A 101 -23.34 22.12 -23.66
N GLY A 102 -23.22 21.51 -22.48
CA GLY A 102 -24.39 20.96 -21.80
C GLY A 102 -25.09 19.91 -22.69
N ASP A 103 -26.38 20.14 -22.95
CA ASP A 103 -27.18 19.24 -23.79
C ASP A 103 -27.11 19.58 -25.30
N GLU A 104 -26.59 20.75 -25.68
CA GLU A 104 -26.46 21.18 -27.03
C GLU A 104 -25.28 20.48 -27.74
N VAL A 105 -25.54 19.91 -28.91
CA VAL A 105 -24.51 19.32 -29.79
C VAL A 105 -23.96 20.38 -30.71
N LEU A 106 -22.71 20.74 -30.56
CA LEU A 106 -22.03 21.74 -31.40
C LEU A 106 -21.34 21.11 -32.59
N PHE A 107 -20.89 19.88 -32.47
CA PHE A 107 -20.22 19.15 -33.53
C PHE A 107 -20.45 17.65 -33.41
N THR A 108 -20.62 16.97 -34.52
CA THR A 108 -20.64 15.52 -34.63
C THR A 108 -20.01 15.06 -35.96
N GLU A 109 -19.20 14.01 -35.88
CA GLU A 109 -18.60 13.37 -37.06
C GLU A 109 -18.53 11.85 -36.79
N THR A 110 -18.65 11.06 -37.86
CA THR A 110 -18.45 9.60 -37.80
C THR A 110 -17.21 9.27 -38.63
N ALA A 111 -16.33 8.45 -38.06
CA ALA A 111 -15.09 8.04 -38.71
C ALA A 111 -14.71 6.60 -38.35
N ASP A 112 -14.04 5.92 -39.26
CA ASP A 112 -13.38 4.65 -38.96
C ASP A 112 -12.06 4.93 -38.28
N MET A 113 -11.93 4.45 -37.06
CA MET A 113 -10.78 4.69 -36.19
C MET A 113 -9.91 3.45 -36.08
N THR A 114 -8.61 3.61 -36.20
CA THR A 114 -7.61 2.54 -35.99
C THR A 114 -6.41 3.07 -35.24
N PRO A 115 -5.63 2.18 -34.57
CA PRO A 115 -4.41 2.59 -33.86
C PRO A 115 -3.35 3.23 -34.76
N ALA A 116 -3.38 2.96 -36.06
CA ALA A 116 -2.41 3.45 -37.02
C ALA A 116 -2.56 4.92 -37.35
N ALA A 117 -3.75 5.50 -37.18
CA ALA A 117 -4.06 6.88 -37.55
C ALA A 117 -4.91 7.56 -36.47
N SER A 118 -4.44 8.71 -35.99
CA SER A 118 -5.21 9.56 -35.08
C SER A 118 -6.21 10.41 -35.84
N TRP A 119 -7.37 10.64 -35.26
CA TRP A 119 -8.33 11.60 -35.77
C TRP A 119 -8.14 12.95 -35.08
N CYS A 120 -7.95 14.02 -35.83
CA CYS A 120 -7.74 15.37 -35.29
C CYS A 120 -8.54 16.40 -36.06
N ARG A 121 -9.12 17.39 -35.36
CA ARG A 121 -9.80 18.55 -35.93
C ARG A 121 -9.52 19.81 -35.14
N GLU A 122 -9.43 20.93 -35.86
CA GLU A 122 -9.52 22.27 -35.31
C GLU A 122 -10.87 22.89 -35.70
N LEU A 123 -11.67 23.22 -34.71
CA LEU A 123 -13.00 23.76 -34.86
C LEU A 123 -13.01 25.24 -34.49
N THR A 124 -13.55 26.08 -35.38
CA THR A 124 -13.80 27.49 -35.05
C THR A 124 -15.18 27.58 -34.40
N LEU A 125 -15.20 27.81 -33.09
CA LEU A 125 -16.42 27.89 -32.31
C LEU A 125 -16.41 29.20 -31.52
N ASN A 126 -17.60 29.74 -31.26
CA ASN A 126 -17.74 30.90 -30.35
C ASN A 126 -17.73 30.53 -28.88
N GLU A 127 -17.14 29.39 -28.55
CA GLU A 127 -17.15 28.80 -27.25
C GLU A 127 -15.73 28.46 -26.78
N ASP A 128 -15.47 28.61 -25.48
CA ASP A 128 -14.23 28.19 -24.85
C ASP A 128 -14.27 26.69 -24.58
N ALA A 129 -13.15 26.02 -24.85
CA ALA A 129 -13.00 24.59 -24.60
C ALA A 129 -13.35 24.18 -23.13
N ALA A 130 -13.16 25.09 -22.18
CA ALA A 130 -13.46 24.83 -20.77
C ALA A 130 -14.95 24.49 -20.49
N GLY A 131 -15.86 25.00 -21.34
CA GLY A 131 -17.30 24.74 -21.24
C GLY A 131 -17.79 23.49 -21.95
N LEU A 132 -16.91 22.83 -22.71
CA LEU A 132 -17.28 21.78 -23.65
C LEU A 132 -17.04 20.38 -23.08
N THR A 133 -17.80 19.42 -23.57
CA THR A 133 -17.60 17.97 -23.32
C THR A 133 -17.40 17.27 -24.65
N ALA A 134 -16.28 16.60 -24.83
CA ALA A 134 -15.99 15.77 -25.99
C ALA A 134 -16.13 14.29 -25.65
N THR A 135 -16.74 13.52 -26.54
CA THR A 135 -16.98 12.09 -26.33
C THR A 135 -16.74 11.34 -27.65
N LEU A 136 -16.07 10.20 -27.54
CA LEU A 136 -15.95 9.21 -28.61
C LEU A 136 -16.76 7.98 -28.20
N THR A 137 -17.63 7.52 -29.12
CA THR A 137 -18.40 6.28 -28.92
C THR A 137 -18.15 5.32 -30.10
N ASP A 138 -18.30 4.03 -29.85
CA ASP A 138 -18.33 3.04 -30.93
C ASP A 138 -19.66 3.08 -31.71
N GLU A 139 -19.80 2.22 -32.73
CA GLU A 139 -21.02 2.10 -33.55
C GLU A 139 -22.24 1.68 -32.73
N ASN A 140 -22.06 1.01 -31.58
CA ASN A 140 -23.14 0.55 -30.69
C ASN A 140 -23.50 1.60 -29.62
N GLY A 141 -22.80 2.71 -29.59
CA GLY A 141 -23.00 3.78 -28.61
C GLY A 141 -22.26 3.60 -27.27
N LYS A 142 -21.37 2.59 -27.16
CA LYS A 142 -20.46 2.45 -26.01
C LYS A 142 -19.49 3.64 -25.99
N VAL A 143 -19.41 4.33 -24.87
CA VAL A 143 -18.43 5.40 -24.69
C VAL A 143 -17.03 4.79 -24.58
N LEU A 144 -16.15 5.12 -25.51
CA LEU A 144 -14.75 4.71 -25.52
C LEU A 144 -13.91 5.65 -24.64
N VAL A 145 -14.10 6.97 -24.78
CA VAL A 145 -13.49 7.99 -23.93
C VAL A 145 -14.34 9.25 -23.93
N SER A 146 -14.36 9.98 -22.82
CA SER A 146 -15.01 11.27 -22.71
C SER A 146 -14.22 12.20 -21.80
N TYR A 147 -14.24 13.49 -22.09
CA TYR A 147 -13.56 14.50 -21.29
C TYR A 147 -14.32 15.82 -21.29
N LYS A 148 -14.40 16.39 -20.09
CA LYS A 148 -14.81 17.77 -19.85
C LYS A 148 -13.68 18.45 -19.07
N PRO A 149 -13.15 19.60 -19.52
CA PRO A 149 -12.11 20.32 -18.80
C PRO A 149 -12.52 20.64 -17.38
N TYR A 150 -11.62 20.37 -16.44
CA TYR A 150 -11.82 20.71 -15.05
C TYR A 150 -11.63 22.22 -14.86
N VAL A 151 -12.68 22.90 -14.42
CA VAL A 151 -12.59 24.30 -14.02
C VAL A 151 -12.06 24.32 -12.57
N ARG A 152 -10.84 24.80 -12.39
CA ARG A 152 -10.28 24.96 -11.06
C ARG A 152 -11.14 25.94 -10.25
N GLY A 153 -11.76 25.44 -9.21
CA GLY A 153 -12.39 26.28 -8.18
C GLY A 153 -11.36 27.16 -7.48
N GLN A 154 -11.82 28.08 -6.63
CA GLN A 154 -10.91 28.83 -5.76
C GLN A 154 -10.05 27.86 -4.97
N LYS A 155 -8.73 28.07 -5.03
CA LYS A 155 -7.80 27.32 -4.19
C LYS A 155 -8.18 27.58 -2.73
N GLN A 156 -8.64 26.54 -2.04
CA GLN A 156 -8.67 26.62 -0.58
C GLN A 156 -7.24 26.77 -0.06
N PRO A 157 -7.01 27.62 0.95
CA PRO A 157 -5.72 27.70 1.59
C PRO A 157 -5.30 26.29 2.01
N ILE A 158 -4.08 25.89 1.66
CA ILE A 158 -3.52 24.63 2.13
C ILE A 158 -3.32 24.78 3.64
N GLU A 159 -3.98 23.94 4.44
CA GLU A 159 -3.69 23.88 5.86
C GLU A 159 -2.23 23.47 6.06
N VAL A 160 -1.50 24.34 6.74
CA VAL A 160 -0.12 24.04 7.11
C VAL A 160 -0.17 22.92 8.15
N ARG A 161 0.48 21.79 7.86
CA ARG A 161 0.59 20.68 8.81
C ARG A 161 1.23 21.19 10.11
N THR A 162 0.56 21.00 11.21
CA THR A 162 1.13 21.27 12.53
C THR A 162 2.13 20.17 12.89
N PRO A 163 3.27 20.52 13.52
CA PRO A 163 4.19 19.51 14.05
C PRO A 163 3.48 18.56 15.01
N VAL A 164 3.99 17.33 15.12
CA VAL A 164 3.51 16.39 16.13
C VAL A 164 3.74 17.01 17.50
N LYS A 165 2.72 17.02 18.35
CA LYS A 165 2.81 17.54 19.72
C LYS A 165 3.79 16.70 20.55
N ARG A 166 4.40 17.31 21.57
CA ARG A 166 5.19 16.54 22.54
C ARG A 166 4.28 15.60 23.34
N PRO A 167 4.78 14.46 23.81
CA PRO A 167 3.96 13.48 24.55
C PRO A 167 3.14 14.08 25.70
N CYS A 168 3.75 15.01 26.45
CA CYS A 168 3.07 15.66 27.61
C CYS A 168 1.91 16.59 27.22
N GLU A 169 1.81 17.01 25.97
CA GLU A 169 0.77 17.91 25.47
C GLU A 169 -0.51 17.18 25.02
N TYR A 170 -0.49 15.85 24.98
CA TYR A 170 -1.69 15.04 24.73
C TYR A 170 -2.45 14.81 26.03
N GLU A 171 -3.78 14.80 25.93
CA GLU A 171 -4.64 14.67 27.11
C GLU A 171 -4.91 13.23 27.49
N THR A 172 -5.02 12.33 26.51
CA THR A 172 -5.46 10.95 26.72
C THR A 172 -4.39 9.91 26.41
N VAL A 173 -4.49 8.73 27.01
CA VAL A 173 -3.68 7.56 26.68
C VAL A 173 -3.93 7.09 25.24
N GLU A 174 -5.18 7.25 24.75
CA GLU A 174 -5.55 6.90 23.40
C GLU A 174 -4.78 7.72 22.37
N GLU A 175 -4.77 9.05 22.53
CA GLU A 175 -4.02 9.95 21.64
C GLU A 175 -2.52 9.63 21.63
N LEU A 176 -1.96 9.36 22.81
CA LEU A 176 -0.56 8.99 22.95
C LEU A 176 -0.25 7.68 22.21
N TYR A 177 -1.09 6.66 22.39
CA TYR A 177 -0.93 5.39 21.68
C TYR A 177 -1.02 5.58 20.16
N ILE A 178 -2.07 6.25 19.66
CA ILE A 178 -2.28 6.44 18.21
C ILE A 178 -1.10 7.19 17.58
N ASN A 179 -0.63 8.27 18.22
CA ASN A 179 0.49 9.04 17.69
C ASN A 179 1.81 8.26 17.76
N GLY A 180 2.09 7.56 18.86
CA GLY A 180 3.25 6.67 18.96
C GLY A 180 3.23 5.58 17.90
N PHE A 181 2.07 4.95 17.69
CA PHE A 181 1.90 3.91 16.68
C PHE A 181 2.07 4.45 15.24
N HIS A 182 1.53 5.64 14.96
CA HIS A 182 1.75 6.33 13.69
C HIS A 182 3.24 6.59 13.43
N LEU A 183 3.96 7.12 14.42
CA LEU A 183 5.40 7.36 14.31
C LEU A 183 6.21 6.08 14.09
N GLU A 184 5.83 4.99 14.77
CA GLU A 184 6.46 3.68 14.57
C GLU A 184 6.24 3.15 13.16
N GLN A 185 5.03 3.28 12.63
CA GLN A 185 4.67 2.81 11.29
C GLN A 185 5.40 3.60 10.20
N TYR A 186 5.42 4.92 10.30
CA TYR A 186 6.01 5.81 9.29
C TYR A 186 7.52 6.02 9.47
N LYS A 187 8.13 5.41 10.49
CA LYS A 187 9.57 5.48 10.76
C LYS A 187 10.10 6.93 10.75
N GLN A 188 9.41 7.81 11.44
CA GLN A 188 9.82 9.21 11.57
C GLN A 188 11.13 9.32 12.32
N HIS A 189 12.17 9.86 11.70
CA HIS A 189 13.49 9.94 12.32
C HIS A 189 13.62 10.99 13.42
N ASN A 190 12.75 12.00 13.41
CA ASN A 190 12.81 13.12 14.35
C ASN A 190 12.07 12.87 15.67
N TYR A 191 11.31 11.79 15.76
CA TYR A 191 10.48 11.47 16.91
C TYR A 191 10.60 10.00 17.25
N ASP A 192 10.86 9.68 18.53
CA ASP A 192 10.87 8.30 19.01
C ASP A 192 9.45 7.90 19.47
N PRO A 193 8.84 6.88 18.90
CA PRO A 193 7.53 6.39 19.36
C PRO A 193 7.52 5.96 20.82
N ARG A 194 8.68 5.56 21.37
CA ARG A 194 8.81 5.17 22.77
C ARG A 194 8.44 6.28 23.73
N ASP A 195 8.75 7.53 23.41
CA ASP A 195 8.43 8.68 24.27
C ASP A 195 6.93 8.80 24.51
N TYR A 196 6.13 8.50 23.49
CA TYR A 196 4.67 8.53 23.55
C TYR A 196 4.12 7.34 24.35
N TYR A 197 4.63 6.14 24.08
CA TYR A 197 4.22 4.95 24.84
C TYR A 197 4.61 5.05 26.32
N LEU A 198 5.79 5.54 26.63
CA LEU A 198 6.24 5.72 28.03
C LEU A 198 5.41 6.77 28.74
N GLU A 199 5.03 7.87 28.09
CA GLU A 199 4.14 8.86 28.69
C GLU A 199 2.73 8.28 28.92
N ALA A 200 2.22 7.45 28.00
CA ALA A 200 0.99 6.71 28.19
C ALA A 200 1.06 5.77 29.38
N LEU A 201 2.15 5.03 29.53
CA LEU A 201 2.38 4.08 30.64
C LEU A 201 2.61 4.76 32.00
N LYS A 202 3.04 6.02 32.06
CA LYS A 202 3.03 6.81 33.29
C LYS A 202 1.61 7.05 33.79
N ARG A 203 0.64 7.22 32.90
CA ARG A 203 -0.76 7.49 33.21
C ARG A 203 -1.55 6.22 33.45
N ASP A 204 -1.33 5.20 32.64
CA ASP A 204 -1.89 3.86 32.80
C ASP A 204 -0.80 2.80 32.60
N PRO A 205 -0.12 2.38 33.69
CA PRO A 205 0.95 1.39 33.63
C PRO A 205 0.54 0.04 33.03
N GLY A 206 -0.75 -0.27 33.05
CA GLY A 206 -1.30 -1.51 32.54
C GLY A 206 -1.87 -1.39 31.11
N ASP A 207 -1.71 -0.26 30.40
CA ASP A 207 -2.24 -0.17 29.04
C ASP A 207 -1.65 -1.28 28.16
N ILE A 208 -2.56 -2.09 27.60
CA ILE A 208 -2.19 -3.32 26.88
C ILE A 208 -1.41 -2.99 25.62
N ARG A 209 -1.86 -2.01 24.86
CA ARG A 209 -1.31 -1.67 23.54
C ARG A 209 0.07 -1.03 23.67
N CYS A 210 0.22 -0.11 24.62
CA CYS A 210 1.51 0.54 24.89
C CYS A 210 2.55 -0.46 25.41
N ASN A 211 2.17 -1.35 26.33
CA ASN A 211 3.06 -2.41 26.78
C ASN A 211 3.43 -3.39 25.65
N THR A 212 2.46 -3.79 24.81
CA THR A 212 2.74 -4.67 23.66
C THR A 212 3.68 -3.99 22.66
N SER A 213 3.48 -2.70 22.38
CA SER A 213 4.35 -1.92 21.48
C SER A 213 5.76 -1.76 22.07
N MET A 214 5.89 -1.45 23.36
CA MET A 214 7.20 -1.41 24.03
C MET A 214 7.88 -2.78 24.02
N GLY A 215 7.13 -3.86 24.24
CA GLY A 215 7.64 -5.23 24.12
C GLY A 215 8.17 -5.52 22.70
N ARG A 216 7.43 -5.12 21.66
CA ARG A 216 7.84 -5.26 20.26
C ARG A 216 9.12 -4.48 19.94
N LEU A 217 9.22 -3.24 20.42
CA LEU A 217 10.42 -2.42 20.23
C LEU A 217 11.62 -2.99 21.01
N ALA A 218 11.42 -3.46 22.24
CA ALA A 218 12.46 -4.13 23.01
C ALA A 218 12.96 -5.42 22.33
N LEU A 219 12.05 -6.21 21.74
CA LEU A 219 12.42 -7.41 20.98
C LEU A 219 13.29 -7.04 19.76
N LYS A 220 12.93 -6.00 19.01
CA LYS A 220 13.72 -5.50 17.89
C LYS A 220 15.11 -5.03 18.30
N ASP A 221 15.24 -4.44 19.48
CA ASP A 221 16.51 -3.97 20.03
C ASP A 221 17.37 -5.10 20.67
N GLY A 222 16.90 -6.34 20.68
CA GLY A 222 17.57 -7.45 21.33
C GLY A 222 17.48 -7.44 22.86
N LYS A 223 16.62 -6.61 23.44
CA LYS A 223 16.38 -6.48 24.88
C LYS A 223 15.31 -7.47 25.32
N PHE A 224 15.62 -8.75 25.22
CA PHE A 224 14.64 -9.83 25.39
C PHE A 224 13.98 -9.86 26.76
N ARG A 225 14.73 -9.59 27.86
CA ARG A 225 14.16 -9.54 29.22
C ARG A 225 13.19 -8.37 29.40
N GLU A 226 13.49 -7.20 28.81
CA GLU A 226 12.57 -6.07 28.83
C GLU A 226 11.30 -6.39 28.03
N CYS A 227 11.44 -7.05 26.87
CA CYS A 227 10.30 -7.53 26.07
C CYS A 227 9.40 -8.44 26.91
N VAL A 228 9.95 -9.43 27.63
CA VAL A 228 9.18 -10.32 28.49
C VAL A 228 8.43 -9.52 29.56
N ALA A 229 9.08 -8.58 30.24
CA ALA A 229 8.45 -7.79 31.30
C ALA A 229 7.25 -6.93 30.79
N TYR A 230 7.41 -6.27 29.65
CA TYR A 230 6.32 -5.52 29.03
C TYR A 230 5.18 -6.44 28.61
N CYS A 231 5.50 -7.57 27.97
CA CYS A 231 4.49 -8.54 27.55
C CYS A 231 3.76 -9.15 28.73
N ASP A 232 4.43 -9.45 29.84
CA ASP A 232 3.79 -9.96 31.04
C ASP A 232 2.78 -8.98 31.64
N THR A 233 3.11 -7.69 31.64
CA THR A 233 2.18 -6.62 32.06
C THR A 233 0.95 -6.57 31.15
N ALA A 234 1.14 -6.62 29.85
CA ALA A 234 0.04 -6.66 28.88
C ALA A 234 -0.82 -7.92 29.05
N ILE A 235 -0.21 -9.09 29.16
CA ILE A 235 -0.89 -10.38 29.31
C ILE A 235 -1.68 -10.43 30.61
N ALA A 236 -1.14 -9.97 31.73
CA ALA A 236 -1.84 -9.95 33.02
C ALA A 236 -3.15 -9.16 32.91
N ARG A 237 -3.14 -8.02 32.25
CA ARG A 237 -4.37 -7.21 32.06
C ARG A 237 -5.30 -7.82 31.02
N LEU A 238 -4.78 -8.33 29.89
CA LEU A 238 -5.55 -9.03 28.85
C LEU A 238 -6.35 -10.20 29.44
N THR A 239 -5.73 -10.97 30.33
CA THR A 239 -6.31 -12.20 30.87
C THR A 239 -7.07 -12.00 32.19
N SER A 240 -7.12 -10.78 32.73
CA SER A 240 -7.75 -10.49 34.02
C SER A 240 -9.25 -10.84 34.09
N ARG A 241 -9.95 -10.73 32.95
CA ARG A 241 -11.40 -11.01 32.84
C ARG A 241 -11.71 -12.15 31.90
N ASN A 242 -10.84 -12.44 30.94
CA ASN A 242 -11.02 -13.48 29.94
C ASN A 242 -9.70 -14.20 29.68
N GLN A 243 -9.67 -15.50 30.00
CA GLN A 243 -8.48 -16.34 29.78
C GLN A 243 -8.11 -16.51 28.30
N HIS A 244 -9.05 -16.21 27.38
CA HIS A 244 -8.91 -16.35 25.92
C HIS A 244 -9.11 -14.99 25.24
N PRO A 245 -8.15 -14.05 25.36
CA PRO A 245 -8.27 -12.74 24.74
C PRO A 245 -8.24 -12.87 23.21
N ALA A 246 -8.93 -11.93 22.55
CA ALA A 246 -8.96 -11.88 21.09
C ALA A 246 -7.60 -11.45 20.48
N ASP A 247 -6.82 -10.66 21.20
CA ASP A 247 -5.47 -10.27 20.81
C ASP A 247 -4.43 -11.14 21.50
N THR A 248 -3.54 -11.75 20.76
CA THR A 248 -2.47 -12.62 21.26
C THR A 248 -1.07 -12.15 20.85
N GLU A 249 -0.91 -10.90 20.37
CA GLU A 249 0.39 -10.38 19.98
C GLU A 249 1.41 -10.43 21.13
N ALA A 250 1.01 -9.99 22.33
CA ALA A 250 1.89 -10.01 23.49
C ALA A 250 2.41 -11.43 23.84
N PHE A 251 1.57 -12.46 23.68
CA PHE A 251 2.00 -13.85 23.86
C PHE A 251 3.03 -14.26 22.78
N TYR A 252 2.80 -13.88 21.55
CA TYR A 252 3.72 -14.20 20.46
C TYR A 252 5.08 -13.54 20.65
N LEU A 253 5.11 -12.25 20.99
CA LEU A 253 6.34 -11.51 21.27
C LEU A 253 7.10 -12.08 22.46
N LYS A 254 6.39 -12.39 23.57
CA LYS A 254 6.98 -13.06 24.73
C LYS A 254 7.60 -14.39 24.35
N GLY A 255 6.89 -15.21 23.59
CA GLY A 255 7.38 -16.51 23.13
C GLY A 255 8.66 -16.40 22.30
N LEU A 256 8.77 -15.41 21.43
CA LEU A 256 10.00 -15.14 20.69
C LEU A 256 11.15 -14.71 21.61
N ALA A 257 10.89 -13.79 22.55
CA ALA A 257 11.90 -13.31 23.48
C ALA A 257 12.45 -14.44 24.34
N LEU A 258 11.58 -15.32 24.86
CA LEU A 258 11.96 -16.50 25.64
C LEU A 258 12.82 -17.49 24.83
N GLN A 259 12.53 -17.68 23.54
CA GLN A 259 13.39 -18.49 22.65
C GLN A 259 14.82 -17.93 22.57
N TYR A 260 14.96 -16.61 22.41
CA TYR A 260 16.26 -15.96 22.38
C TYR A 260 17.00 -16.03 23.73
N LEU A 261 16.25 -16.09 24.84
CA LEU A 261 16.82 -16.30 26.18
C LEU A 261 17.17 -17.76 26.49
N GLY A 262 16.76 -18.70 25.62
CA GLY A 262 16.96 -20.13 25.86
C GLY A 262 15.93 -20.79 26.77
N GLU A 263 14.89 -20.06 27.15
CA GLU A 263 13.80 -20.50 28.04
C GLU A 263 12.73 -21.25 27.24
N TYR A 264 13.14 -22.38 26.60
CA TYR A 264 12.35 -23.04 25.53
C TYR A 264 11.04 -23.67 26.03
N SER A 265 10.99 -24.14 27.29
CA SER A 265 9.77 -24.75 27.85
C SER A 265 8.67 -23.69 28.00
N GLU A 266 9.00 -22.56 28.63
CA GLU A 266 8.04 -21.46 28.79
C GLU A 266 7.66 -20.85 27.42
N ALA A 267 8.64 -20.71 26.51
CA ALA A 267 8.40 -20.25 25.15
C ALA A 267 7.35 -21.11 24.43
N TYR A 268 7.44 -22.44 24.59
CA TYR A 268 6.50 -23.37 23.98
C TYR A 268 5.07 -23.15 24.46
N ASP A 269 4.87 -23.05 25.77
CA ASP A 269 3.54 -22.85 26.37
C ASP A 269 2.92 -21.52 25.94
N VAL A 270 3.73 -20.47 25.95
CA VAL A 270 3.28 -19.13 25.57
C VAL A 270 2.97 -19.03 24.07
N LEU A 271 3.79 -19.65 23.21
CA LEU A 271 3.52 -19.70 21.77
C LEU A 271 2.28 -20.53 21.43
N TYR A 272 2.02 -21.60 22.20
CA TYR A 272 0.78 -22.37 22.03
C TYR A 272 -0.45 -21.52 22.32
N ARG A 273 -0.39 -20.67 23.34
CA ARG A 273 -1.45 -19.69 23.62
C ARG A 273 -1.57 -18.63 22.53
N ALA A 274 -0.45 -18.16 21.97
CA ALA A 274 -0.45 -17.23 20.83
C ALA A 274 -1.17 -17.83 19.60
N ALA A 275 -1.06 -19.15 19.39
CA ALA A 275 -1.67 -19.85 18.27
C ALA A 275 -3.20 -20.00 18.37
N TRP A 276 -3.84 -19.68 19.51
CA TRP A 276 -5.29 -19.80 19.66
C TRP A 276 -6.04 -18.80 18.80
N ASN A 277 -5.45 -17.65 18.49
CA ASN A 277 -6.03 -16.65 17.62
C ASN A 277 -5.41 -16.68 16.23
N TYR A 278 -6.25 -16.49 15.25
CA TYR A 278 -5.94 -16.61 13.83
C TYR A 278 -4.77 -15.75 13.35
N PRO A 279 -4.65 -14.45 13.73
CA PRO A 279 -3.58 -13.58 13.22
C PRO A 279 -2.17 -14.10 13.49
N HIS A 280 -1.94 -14.74 14.64
CA HIS A 280 -0.61 -15.24 15.02
C HIS A 280 -0.46 -16.74 14.82
N ARG A 281 -1.54 -17.45 14.46
CA ARG A 281 -1.56 -18.92 14.41
C ARG A 281 -0.48 -19.50 13.50
N SER A 282 -0.39 -19.06 12.25
CA SER A 282 0.63 -19.56 11.31
C SER A 282 2.06 -19.35 11.84
N ALA A 283 2.35 -18.12 12.29
CA ALA A 283 3.67 -17.76 12.81
C ALA A 283 4.02 -18.51 14.10
N ALA A 284 3.05 -18.66 15.01
CA ALA A 284 3.26 -19.38 16.25
C ALA A 284 3.50 -20.89 16.02
N TYR A 285 2.72 -21.52 15.13
CA TYR A 285 2.96 -22.93 14.78
C TYR A 285 4.31 -23.15 14.10
N PHE A 286 4.80 -22.22 13.30
CA PHE A 286 6.16 -22.28 12.77
C PHE A 286 7.21 -22.23 13.92
N GLN A 287 7.04 -21.37 14.91
CA GLN A 287 7.95 -21.29 16.05
C GLN A 287 7.89 -22.56 16.92
N LEU A 288 6.70 -23.10 17.16
CA LEU A 288 6.52 -24.37 17.87
C LEU A 288 7.24 -25.52 17.13
N ALA A 289 7.10 -25.60 15.82
CA ALA A 289 7.82 -26.58 15.00
C ALA A 289 9.34 -26.44 15.12
N THR A 290 9.87 -25.21 15.17
CA THR A 290 11.30 -24.99 15.40
C THR A 290 11.76 -25.50 16.78
N LEU A 291 10.93 -25.35 17.79
CA LEU A 291 11.20 -25.88 19.13
C LEU A 291 11.17 -27.42 19.17
N ASP A 292 10.22 -28.04 18.47
CA ASP A 292 10.15 -29.50 18.34
C ASP A 292 11.38 -30.06 17.61
N CYS A 293 11.84 -29.38 16.55
CA CYS A 293 13.09 -29.75 15.88
C CYS A 293 14.30 -29.73 16.83
N ARG A 294 14.36 -28.75 17.74
CA ARG A 294 15.45 -28.68 18.75
C ARG A 294 15.43 -29.84 19.72
N LYS A 295 14.23 -30.41 19.97
CA LYS A 295 14.08 -31.63 20.81
C LYS A 295 14.30 -32.92 20.02
N GLY A 296 14.37 -32.86 18.67
CA GLY A 296 14.41 -34.04 17.81
C GLY A 296 13.03 -34.64 17.50
N GLU A 297 11.97 -33.95 17.87
CA GLU A 297 10.57 -34.36 17.67
C GLU A 297 10.10 -33.97 16.25
N TYR A 298 10.75 -34.56 15.24
CA TYR A 298 10.57 -34.15 13.84
C TYR A 298 9.16 -34.42 13.29
N LEU A 299 8.48 -35.47 13.76
CA LEU A 299 7.12 -35.77 13.30
C LEU A 299 6.13 -34.73 13.82
N ASP A 300 6.24 -34.35 15.09
CA ASP A 300 5.42 -33.29 15.69
C ASP A 300 5.69 -31.93 15.03
N ALA A 301 6.95 -31.68 14.66
CA ALA A 301 7.32 -30.49 13.90
C ALA A 301 6.65 -30.46 12.53
N LEU A 302 6.57 -31.59 11.82
CA LEU A 302 5.89 -31.67 10.51
C LEU A 302 4.39 -31.36 10.62
N GLU A 303 3.70 -31.90 11.62
CA GLU A 303 2.28 -31.61 11.84
C GLU A 303 2.04 -30.11 12.06
N LYS A 304 2.90 -29.46 12.86
CA LYS A 304 2.81 -28.02 13.10
C LYS A 304 3.13 -27.18 11.87
N LEU A 305 4.09 -27.63 11.06
CA LEU A 305 4.39 -26.99 9.78
C LEU A 305 3.24 -27.11 8.79
N ASP A 306 2.53 -28.24 8.79
CA ASP A 306 1.36 -28.41 7.94
C ASP A 306 0.24 -27.45 8.34
N ILE A 307 0.02 -27.24 9.63
CA ILE A 307 -0.93 -26.23 10.13
C ILE A 307 -0.48 -24.83 9.72
N SER A 308 0.80 -24.50 9.93
CA SER A 308 1.35 -23.19 9.55
C SER A 308 1.19 -22.89 8.07
N LEU A 309 1.53 -23.84 7.20
CA LEU A 309 1.45 -23.73 5.75
C LEU A 309 0.01 -23.76 5.22
N GLY A 310 -0.87 -24.50 5.87
CA GLY A 310 -2.31 -24.50 5.56
C GLY A 310 -2.96 -23.13 5.78
N LEU A 311 -2.42 -22.34 6.69
CA LEU A 311 -2.87 -20.98 6.98
C LEU A 311 -2.13 -19.90 6.15
N ASN A 312 -0.90 -20.16 5.79
CA ASN A 312 -0.04 -19.27 4.99
C ASN A 312 0.85 -20.09 4.05
N ALA A 313 0.33 -20.42 2.89
CA ALA A 313 1.05 -21.18 1.86
C ALA A 313 2.32 -20.49 1.37
N GLY A 314 2.41 -19.16 1.49
CA GLY A 314 3.60 -18.37 1.13
C GLY A 314 4.68 -18.31 2.20
N HIS A 315 4.57 -19.03 3.31
CA HIS A 315 5.55 -19.02 4.39
C HIS A 315 6.84 -19.77 4.01
N SER A 316 7.74 -19.12 3.26
CA SER A 316 8.96 -19.74 2.70
C SER A 316 9.85 -20.41 3.75
N ARG A 317 10.00 -19.81 4.95
CA ARG A 317 10.78 -20.40 6.05
C ARG A 317 10.17 -21.71 6.56
N ALA A 318 8.85 -21.79 6.64
CA ALA A 318 8.15 -23.02 7.03
C ALA A 318 8.29 -24.11 5.95
N MET A 319 8.19 -23.76 4.67
CA MET A 319 8.43 -24.68 3.57
C MET A 319 9.87 -25.25 3.60
N ASN A 320 10.85 -24.37 3.76
CA ASN A 320 12.25 -24.78 3.84
C ASN A 320 12.52 -25.73 5.02
N LEU A 321 11.97 -25.41 6.19
CA LEU A 321 12.11 -26.27 7.37
C LEU A 321 11.43 -27.62 7.15
N LYS A 322 10.22 -27.65 6.59
CA LYS A 322 9.52 -28.88 6.25
C LYS A 322 10.34 -29.74 5.29
N THR A 323 10.86 -29.16 4.22
CA THR A 323 11.71 -29.86 3.27
C THR A 323 12.98 -30.44 3.93
N ALA A 324 13.62 -29.68 4.82
CA ALA A 324 14.81 -30.14 5.54
C ALA A 324 14.48 -31.35 6.45
N ILE A 325 13.36 -31.31 7.16
CA ILE A 325 12.92 -32.44 7.99
C ILE A 325 12.59 -33.67 7.16
N LEU A 326 11.85 -33.52 6.06
CA LEU A 326 11.51 -34.64 5.17
C LEU A 326 12.75 -35.34 4.63
N ARG A 327 13.73 -34.55 4.17
CA ARG A 327 15.04 -35.11 3.72
C ARG A 327 15.78 -35.83 4.84
N HIS A 328 15.79 -35.27 6.05
CA HIS A 328 16.41 -35.90 7.22
C HIS A 328 15.74 -37.23 7.56
N LEU A 329 14.46 -37.36 7.36
CA LEU A 329 13.69 -38.59 7.59
C LEU A 329 13.68 -39.54 6.42
N GLY A 330 14.39 -39.23 5.30
CA GLY A 330 14.41 -40.04 4.09
C GLY A 330 13.06 -40.11 3.36
N ARG A 331 12.25 -39.06 3.49
CA ARG A 331 10.94 -38.90 2.83
C ARG A 331 11.10 -37.83 1.75
N ASP A 332 11.18 -38.24 0.49
CA ASP A 332 11.23 -37.33 -0.68
C ASP A 332 9.87 -36.75 -1.06
#